data_e0ff050fa34dab0eb2346900e02ca3c0
#
_entry.id   e0ff050fa34dab0eb2346900e02ca3c0
#
_cell.length_a   1.000
_cell.length_b   1.000
_cell.length_c   1.000
_cell.angle_alpha   90.00
_cell.angle_beta   90.00
_cell.angle_gamma   90.00
#
_symmetry.space_group_name_H-M   'P 1'
#
loop_
_entity.id
_entity.type
_entity.pdbx_description
1 polymer ?
#
loop_
_entity_poly.entity_id
_entity_poly.type
_entity_poly.pdbx_seq_one_letter_code
_entity_poly.pdbx_strand_id
1 'polypeptide(L)'
;MRIDISGHQMEITSALRDYAQDKMGRLAKHFETHLDTRMILSVDKLEHKAEATIHTPGKTLFADALASDMYAAIDLLADKLDRLVIKQKEKIKDHHRGSSAARSDSFG
;
A
#
# COMPACT_ATOMS: atom_id res chain seq x y z
N MET A 1 -8.62 7.18 5.58
CA MET A 1 -7.45 6.32 5.79
C MET A 1 -6.52 6.91 6.82
N ARG A 2 -6.10 6.12 7.74
CA ARG A 2 -5.15 6.57 8.73
C ARG A 2 -3.77 6.13 8.29
N ILE A 3 -2.81 7.05 8.24
CA ILE A 3 -1.46 6.74 7.78
C ILE A 3 -0.45 7.16 8.82
N ASP A 4 0.38 6.22 9.26
CA ASP A 4 1.49 6.52 10.14
C ASP A 4 2.75 6.39 9.30
N ILE A 5 3.50 7.48 9.19
CA ILE A 5 4.72 7.49 8.40
C ILE A 5 5.90 7.69 9.32
N SER A 6 6.90 6.83 9.23
CA SER A 6 8.10 6.96 10.04
C SER A 6 9.33 6.72 9.19
N GLY A 7 10.46 7.22 9.64
CA GLY A 7 11.73 7.00 8.96
C GLY A 7 12.60 6.09 9.79
N HIS A 8 13.30 5.19 9.12
CA HIS A 8 14.25 4.33 9.79
C HIS A 8 15.63 4.90 9.48
N GLN A 9 16.24 5.49 10.50
CA GLN A 9 17.55 6.13 10.36
C GLN A 9 17.54 7.29 9.37
N MET A 10 16.40 7.96 9.24
CA MET A 10 16.28 9.17 8.43
C MET A 10 15.12 10.00 8.95
N GLU A 11 15.17 11.28 8.65
CA GLU A 11 14.09 12.18 9.04
C GLU A 11 13.03 12.23 7.97
N ILE A 12 11.78 12.35 8.39
CA ILE A 12 10.67 12.53 7.46
C ILE A 12 10.40 14.02 7.40
N THR A 13 10.71 14.64 6.27
CA THR A 13 10.44 16.07 6.09
C THR A 13 8.93 16.25 5.87
N SER A 14 8.46 17.46 6.07
CA SER A 14 7.04 17.73 5.84
C SER A 14 6.68 17.52 4.38
N ALA A 15 7.60 17.80 3.46
CA ALA A 15 7.36 17.59 2.04
C ALA A 15 7.16 16.09 1.73
N LEU A 16 7.99 15.24 2.32
CA LEU A 16 7.86 13.81 2.12
C LEU A 16 6.56 13.30 2.75
N ARG A 17 6.24 13.81 3.94
CA ARG A 17 5.02 13.37 4.60
C ARG A 17 3.80 13.74 3.78
N ASP A 18 3.76 14.97 3.28
CA ASP A 18 2.62 15.43 2.48
C ASP A 18 2.51 14.63 1.19
N TYR A 19 3.63 14.37 0.56
CA TYR A 19 3.65 13.62 -0.69
C TYR A 19 3.13 12.20 -0.47
N ALA A 20 3.62 11.54 0.57
CA ALA A 20 3.21 10.19 0.88
C ALA A 20 1.73 10.14 1.24
N GLN A 21 1.27 11.09 2.06
CA GLN A 21 -0.13 11.11 2.44
C GLN A 21 -1.05 11.34 1.24
N ASP A 22 -0.62 12.20 0.30
CA ASP A 22 -1.40 12.47 -0.89
C ASP A 22 -1.51 11.21 -1.76
N LYS A 23 -0.38 10.54 -1.98
CA LYS A 23 -0.39 9.35 -2.81
C LYS A 23 -1.19 8.22 -2.17
N MET A 24 -1.00 8.02 -0.88
CA MET A 24 -1.69 6.93 -0.20
C MET A 24 -3.17 7.23 -0.01
N GLY A 25 -3.52 8.51 0.08
CA GLY A 25 -4.92 8.87 0.23
C GLY A 25 -5.78 8.42 -0.94
N ARG A 26 -5.16 8.24 -2.10
CA ARG A 26 -5.90 7.79 -3.27
C ARG A 26 -6.33 6.34 -3.13
N LEU A 27 -5.61 5.57 -2.32
CA LEU A 27 -5.98 4.17 -2.14
C LEU A 27 -7.27 4.04 -1.35
N ALA A 28 -7.57 5.01 -0.51
CA ALA A 28 -8.77 4.97 0.31
C ALA A 28 -10.04 4.97 -0.54
N LYS A 29 -9.93 5.44 -1.77
CA LYS A 29 -11.11 5.50 -2.63
C LYS A 29 -11.59 4.12 -3.05
N HIS A 30 -10.75 3.11 -2.92
CA HIS A 30 -11.13 1.76 -3.32
C HIS A 30 -11.91 1.03 -2.21
N PHE A 31 -11.94 1.58 -1.01
CA PHE A 31 -12.64 0.97 0.10
C PHE A 31 -13.53 1.98 0.79
N GLU A 32 -14.69 1.52 1.22
CA GLU A 32 -15.59 2.39 1.97
C GLU A 32 -15.21 2.38 3.43
N THR A 33 -14.50 1.35 3.87
CA THR A 33 -14.13 1.26 5.26
C THR A 33 -12.80 1.94 5.49
N HIS A 34 -12.57 2.29 6.72
CA HIS A 34 -11.33 2.92 7.12
C HIS A 34 -10.18 1.93 7.05
N LEU A 35 -9.08 2.36 6.49
CA LEU A 35 -7.88 1.52 6.41
C LEU A 35 -6.78 2.12 7.27
N ASP A 36 -6.05 1.25 7.96
CA ASP A 36 -4.88 1.67 8.71
C ASP A 36 -3.64 1.30 7.91
N THR A 37 -2.80 2.29 7.68
CA THR A 37 -1.58 2.08 6.89
C THR A 37 -0.38 2.53 7.68
N ARG A 38 0.66 1.72 7.69
CA ARG A 38 1.92 2.08 8.29
C ARG A 38 2.97 2.11 7.18
N MET A 39 3.67 3.23 7.04
CA MET A 39 4.67 3.38 6.01
C MET A 39 6.01 3.66 6.67
N ILE A 40 7.06 2.98 6.20
CA ILE A 40 8.41 3.19 6.71
C ILE A 40 9.31 3.54 5.54
N LEU A 41 10.05 4.66 5.68
CA LEU A 41 10.97 5.11 4.66
C LEU A 41 12.38 4.94 5.17
N SER A 42 13.27 4.43 4.33
CA SER A 42 14.65 4.25 4.73
C SER A 42 15.58 4.44 3.53
N VAL A 43 16.83 4.74 3.83
CA VAL A 43 17.86 4.92 2.79
C VAL A 43 19.06 4.10 3.18
N ASP A 44 19.58 3.31 2.25
CA ASP A 44 20.78 2.54 2.47
C ASP A 44 21.68 2.81 1.28
N LYS A 45 22.76 3.52 1.52
CA LYS A 45 23.68 3.95 0.47
C LYS A 45 22.90 4.82 -0.50
N LEU A 46 22.78 4.41 -1.74
CA LEU A 46 22.06 5.20 -2.73
C LEU A 46 20.66 4.68 -3.01
N GLU A 47 20.23 3.68 -2.25
CA GLU A 47 18.90 3.12 -2.46
C GLU A 47 17.91 3.68 -1.48
N HIS A 48 16.80 4.19 -2.01
CA HIS A 48 15.72 4.69 -1.18
C HIS A 48 14.61 3.65 -1.17
N LYS A 49 14.18 3.27 0.01
CA LYS A 49 13.17 2.24 0.15
C LYS A 49 11.93 2.79 0.82
N ALA A 50 10.77 2.47 0.26
CA ALA A 50 9.50 2.80 0.87
C ALA A 50 8.76 1.49 1.05
N GLU A 51 8.26 1.23 2.27
CA GLU A 51 7.50 0.01 2.51
C GLU A 51 6.25 0.38 3.28
N ALA A 52 5.20 -0.36 3.08
CA ALA A 52 3.94 -0.10 3.75
C ALA A 52 3.18 -1.36 4.04
N THR A 53 2.45 -1.31 5.14
CA THR A 53 1.56 -2.37 5.55
C THR A 53 0.17 -1.77 5.65
N ILE A 54 -0.82 -2.37 5.01
CA ILE A 54 -2.19 -1.88 5.05
C ILE A 54 -3.06 -2.97 5.66
N HIS A 55 -3.81 -2.60 6.70
CA HIS A 55 -4.73 -3.54 7.33
C HIS A 55 -6.09 -3.34 6.69
N THR A 56 -6.56 -4.35 5.97
CA THR A 56 -7.87 -4.33 5.35
C THR A 56 -8.75 -5.32 6.10
N PRO A 57 -10.05 -5.30 5.87
CA PRO A 57 -10.92 -6.29 6.49
C PRO A 57 -10.50 -7.69 6.06
N GLY A 58 -10.13 -8.49 7.02
CA GLY A 58 -9.78 -9.88 6.76
C GLY A 58 -8.39 -10.15 6.23
N LYS A 59 -7.57 -9.14 6.00
CA LYS A 59 -6.24 -9.40 5.46
C LYS A 59 -5.31 -8.22 5.69
N THR A 60 -4.02 -8.50 5.76
CA THR A 60 -2.99 -7.48 5.83
C THR A 60 -2.23 -7.52 4.51
N LEU A 61 -2.08 -6.36 3.89
CA LEU A 61 -1.34 -6.25 2.64
C LEU A 61 0.00 -5.59 2.91
N PHE A 62 1.02 -6.05 2.24
CA PHE A 62 2.35 -5.51 2.40
C PHE A 62 3.00 -5.31 1.03
N ALA A 63 3.73 -4.23 0.85
CA ALA A 63 4.52 -4.01 -0.35
C ALA A 63 5.69 -3.11 -0.02
N ASP A 64 6.72 -3.17 -0.88
CA ASP A 64 7.83 -2.26 -0.76
C ASP A 64 8.34 -1.91 -2.15
N ALA A 65 9.14 -0.87 -2.23
CA ALA A 65 9.70 -0.42 -3.49
C ALA A 65 11.04 0.27 -3.24
N LEU A 66 11.94 0.10 -4.18
CA LEU A 66 13.27 0.71 -4.14
C LEU A 66 13.42 1.63 -5.32
N ALA A 67 14.07 2.75 -5.13
CA ALA A 67 14.33 3.69 -6.22
C ALA A 67 15.55 4.56 -5.89
N SER A 68 15.97 5.39 -6.84
CA SER A 68 17.12 6.23 -6.65
C SER A 68 16.80 7.50 -5.86
N ASP A 69 15.53 7.80 -5.64
CA ASP A 69 15.14 8.87 -4.73
C ASP A 69 13.83 8.49 -4.05
N MET A 70 13.54 9.14 -2.94
CA MET A 70 12.41 8.72 -2.12
C MET A 70 11.06 9.01 -2.77
N TYR A 71 10.94 10.09 -3.53
CA TYR A 71 9.67 10.39 -4.19
C TYR A 71 9.33 9.30 -5.20
N ALA A 72 10.34 8.84 -5.94
CA ALA A 72 10.14 7.76 -6.89
C ALA A 72 9.79 6.45 -6.17
N ALA A 73 10.43 6.20 -5.03
CA ALA A 73 10.14 5.00 -4.25
C ALA A 73 8.68 5.02 -3.75
N ILE A 74 8.22 6.18 -3.29
CA ILE A 74 6.84 6.32 -2.84
C ILE A 74 5.86 6.11 -4.00
N ASP A 75 6.19 6.64 -5.18
CA ASP A 75 5.33 6.46 -6.36
C ASP A 75 5.22 4.98 -6.72
N LEU A 76 6.34 4.28 -6.75
CA LEU A 76 6.34 2.87 -7.08
C LEU A 76 5.58 2.06 -6.02
N LEU A 77 5.76 2.43 -4.76
CA LEU A 77 5.06 1.75 -3.68
C LEU A 77 3.55 1.96 -3.81
N ALA A 78 3.12 3.19 -4.06
CA ALA A 78 1.70 3.49 -4.20
C ALA A 78 1.09 2.69 -5.34
N ASP A 79 1.83 2.56 -6.45
CA ASP A 79 1.37 1.81 -7.59
C ASP A 79 1.19 0.33 -7.25
N LYS A 80 2.15 -0.25 -6.53
CA LYS A 80 2.05 -1.63 -6.12
C LYS A 80 0.88 -1.85 -5.16
N LEU A 81 0.72 -0.93 -4.21
CA LEU A 81 -0.36 -1.06 -3.25
C LEU A 81 -1.72 -0.90 -3.92
N ASP A 82 -1.81 -0.02 -4.90
CA ASP A 82 -3.05 0.19 -5.62
C ASP A 82 -3.50 -1.12 -6.26
N ARG A 83 -2.58 -1.83 -6.88
CA ARG A 83 -2.89 -3.11 -7.51
C ARG A 83 -3.31 -4.16 -6.48
N LEU A 84 -2.62 -4.19 -5.34
CA LEU A 84 -2.96 -5.14 -4.28
C LEU A 84 -4.33 -4.84 -3.68
N VAL A 85 -4.64 -3.56 -3.48
CA VAL A 85 -5.90 -3.15 -2.90
C VAL A 85 -7.05 -3.47 -3.85
N ILE A 86 -6.87 -3.22 -5.14
CA ILE A 86 -7.90 -3.53 -6.12
C ILE A 86 -8.13 -5.04 -6.18
N LYS A 87 -7.05 -5.80 -6.16
CA LYS A 87 -7.16 -7.25 -6.21
C LYS A 87 -7.90 -7.77 -4.99
N GLN A 88 -7.61 -7.23 -3.82
CA GLN A 88 -8.27 -7.64 -2.60
C GLN A 88 -9.76 -7.30 -2.65
N LYS A 89 -10.08 -6.13 -3.19
CA LYS A 89 -11.46 -5.72 -3.31
C LYS A 89 -12.22 -6.65 -4.25
N GLU A 90 -11.60 -7.03 -5.35
CA GLU A 90 -12.22 -7.94 -6.30
C GLU A 90 -12.43 -9.32 -5.70
N LYS A 91 -11.49 -9.77 -4.89
CA LYS A 91 -11.63 -11.04 -4.25
C LYS A 91 -12.80 -11.04 -3.27
N ILE A 92 -12.95 -9.99 -2.51
CA ILE A 92 -14.06 -9.89 -1.57
C ILE A 92 -15.38 -9.92 -2.34
N LYS A 93 -15.41 -9.25 -3.48
CA LYS A 93 -16.61 -9.20 -4.26
C LYS A 93 -16.96 -10.56 -4.82
N ASP A 94 -15.98 -11.28 -5.36
CA ASP A 94 -16.21 -12.59 -5.90
C ASP A 94 -16.66 -13.56 -4.82
N HIS A 95 -16.03 -13.49 -3.66
CA HIS A 95 -16.40 -14.36 -2.57
C HIS A 95 -17.82 -14.08 -2.13
N HIS A 96 -18.24 -12.84 -2.21
CA HIS A 96 -19.58 -12.46 -1.83
C HIS A 96 -20.60 -13.07 -2.78
N ARG A 97 -20.29 -13.21 -4.02
CA ARG A 97 -21.17 -13.84 -4.96
C ARG A 97 -21.15 -15.31 -4.76
N GLY A 98 -20.21 -15.78 -4.04
CA GLY A 98 -20.19 -17.12 -3.71
C GLY A 98 -19.68 -18.04 -4.61
N SER A 99 -20.42 -18.79 -5.05
CA SER A 99 -20.07 -19.82 -5.67
C SER A 99 -18.98 -19.88 -6.47
N SER A 100 -18.93 -19.17 -7.32
CA SER A 100 -17.98 -19.42 -8.26
C SER A 100 -16.68 -19.40 -7.82
N ALA A 101 -16.51 -18.87 -6.82
CA ALA A 101 -15.25 -18.75 -6.38
C ALA A 101 -14.54 -19.96 -6.43
N ALA A 102 -15.18 -20.90 -6.23
CA ALA A 102 -14.53 -22.03 -6.10
C ALA A 102 -13.62 -22.24 -7.15
N ARG A 103 -13.90 -22.11 -8.18
CA ARG A 103 -13.10 -22.50 -9.05
C ARG A 103 -12.09 -21.71 -9.35
N SER A 104 -12.28 -20.76 -9.23
CA SER A 104 -11.33 -20.03 -9.69
C SER A 104 -10.09 -20.24 -9.21
N ASP A 105 -10.02 -20.75 -8.30
CA ASP A 105 -8.90 -20.81 -7.82
C ASP A 105 -8.06 -21.44 -8.49
N SER A 106 -8.42 -22.01 -9.00
CA SER A 106 -7.68 -22.65 -9.52
C SER A 106 -6.82 -21.98 -10.25
N PHE A 107 -6.66 -21.47 -10.60
CA PHE A 107 -5.84 -20.93 -11.27
C PHE A 107 -5.18 -20.20 -10.80
N GLY A 108 -5.21 -20.45 -10.27
CA GLY A 108 -4.37 -19.86 -9.82
C GLY A 108 -3.87 -19.25 -9.45
#